data_1a422bcff1f5e6f23953f8ca30b6ec93
#
_entry.id   1a422bcff1f5e6f23953f8ca30b6ec93
#
_cell.length_a   1.000
_cell.length_b   1.000
_cell.length_c   1.000
_cell.angle_alpha   90.00
_cell.angle_beta   90.00
_cell.angle_gamma   90.00
#
_symmetry.space_group_name_H-M   'P 1'
#
loop_
_entity.id
_entity.type
_entity.pdbx_description
1 polymer ?
#
loop_
_entity_poly.entity_id
_entity_poly.type
_entity_poly.pdbx_seq_one_letter_code
_entity_poly.pdbx_strand_id
1 'polypeptide(L)'
;MQTVTVARTIAAPAEAVREAILDVEPFMRAAGFDGVTVDGDAIHLVNRVGIATIELGLERVDDPTAVLAYEQRDGIFESMRTDYYLEDAGVEGTRVEATTDFSLDVALVGDLLDATIIRRQRRKELDAQFDHLEATLG
;
A
#
# COMPACT_ATOMS: atom_id res chain seq x y z
N MET A 1 16.74 6.48 2.24
CA MET A 1 15.56 5.64 2.56
C MET A 1 14.48 6.50 3.19
N GLN A 2 13.29 6.45 2.64
CA GLN A 2 12.12 7.14 3.17
C GLN A 2 11.14 6.11 3.72
N THR A 3 10.43 6.46 4.78
CA THR A 3 9.45 5.58 5.40
C THR A 3 8.13 6.30 5.62
N VAL A 4 7.03 5.66 5.24
CA VAL A 4 5.66 6.13 5.51
C VAL A 4 4.95 5.03 6.29
N THR A 5 4.40 5.39 7.45
CA THR A 5 3.63 4.46 8.28
C THR A 5 2.26 5.07 8.58
N VAL A 6 1.22 4.28 8.37
CA VAL A 6 -0.16 4.64 8.72
C VAL A 6 -0.76 3.49 9.51
N ALA A 7 -1.46 3.80 10.58
CA ALA A 7 -2.13 2.80 11.41
C ALA A 7 -3.54 3.24 11.71
N ARG A 8 -4.44 2.27 11.83
CA ARG A 8 -5.85 2.52 12.17
C ARG A 8 -6.45 1.29 12.85
N THR A 9 -7.36 1.51 13.78
CA THR A 9 -8.12 0.43 14.39
C THR A 9 -9.44 0.27 13.65
N ILE A 10 -9.69 -0.92 13.15
CA ILE A 10 -10.90 -1.29 12.41
C ILE A 10 -11.81 -2.05 13.37
N ALA A 11 -13.08 -1.67 13.45
CA ALA A 11 -14.07 -2.31 14.33
C ALA A 11 -14.56 -3.64 13.73
N ALA A 12 -13.64 -4.59 13.58
CA ALA A 12 -13.90 -5.91 13.04
C ALA A 12 -12.86 -6.91 13.55
N PRO A 13 -13.19 -8.21 13.59
CA PRO A 13 -12.23 -9.24 14.00
C PRO A 13 -11.06 -9.34 13.02
N ALA A 14 -9.90 -9.75 13.53
CA ALA A 14 -8.69 -9.89 12.72
C ALA A 14 -8.88 -10.77 11.48
N GLU A 15 -9.67 -11.84 11.60
CA GLU A 15 -9.94 -12.73 10.47
C GLU A 15 -10.68 -12.03 9.32
N ALA A 16 -11.67 -11.19 9.65
CA ALA A 16 -12.42 -10.42 8.66
C ALA A 16 -11.52 -9.36 7.99
N VAL A 17 -10.67 -8.70 8.75
CA VAL A 17 -9.71 -7.73 8.23
C VAL A 17 -8.71 -8.41 7.31
N ARG A 18 -8.19 -9.57 7.72
CA ARG A 18 -7.27 -10.36 6.91
C ARG A 18 -7.88 -10.74 5.56
N GLU A 19 -9.10 -11.24 5.57
CA GLU A 19 -9.79 -11.61 4.32
C GLU A 19 -9.94 -10.43 3.37
N ALA A 20 -10.30 -9.26 3.91
CA ALA A 20 -10.49 -8.06 3.10
C ALA A 20 -9.17 -7.56 2.49
N ILE A 21 -8.07 -7.65 3.23
CA ILE A 21 -6.73 -7.28 2.71
C ILE A 21 -6.26 -8.29 1.66
N LEU A 22 -6.50 -9.58 1.87
CA LEU A 22 -6.06 -10.64 0.96
C LEU A 22 -6.93 -10.75 -0.30
N ASP A 23 -8.06 -10.07 -0.34
CA ASP A 23 -8.78 -9.80 -1.58
C ASP A 23 -8.07 -8.65 -2.30
N VAL A 24 -6.92 -8.97 -2.89
CA VAL A 24 -5.87 -8.01 -3.25
C VAL A 24 -6.33 -6.98 -4.27
N GLU A 25 -7.05 -7.40 -5.32
CA GLU A 25 -7.43 -6.45 -6.37
C GLU A 25 -8.33 -5.33 -5.84
N PRO A 26 -9.48 -5.59 -5.19
CA PRO A 26 -10.29 -4.51 -4.64
C PRO A 26 -9.57 -3.71 -3.54
N PHE A 27 -8.73 -4.37 -2.74
CA PHE A 27 -7.95 -3.66 -1.72
C PHE A 27 -6.95 -2.69 -2.34
N MET A 28 -6.26 -3.09 -3.39
CA MET A 28 -5.32 -2.21 -4.10
C MET A 28 -6.06 -1.09 -4.85
N ARG A 29 -7.21 -1.39 -5.46
CA ARG A 29 -8.03 -0.36 -6.11
C ARG A 29 -8.51 0.71 -5.14
N ALA A 30 -8.77 0.33 -3.90
CA ALA A 30 -9.21 1.24 -2.85
C ALA A 30 -8.20 2.36 -2.54
N ALA A 31 -6.93 2.15 -2.85
CA ALA A 31 -5.90 3.19 -2.70
C ALA A 31 -6.10 4.38 -3.63
N GLY A 32 -6.92 4.23 -4.69
CA GLY A 32 -7.21 5.29 -5.63
C GLY A 32 -6.30 5.33 -6.85
N PHE A 33 -5.61 4.24 -7.16
CA PHE A 33 -4.79 4.14 -8.37
C PHE A 33 -5.66 4.25 -9.62
N ASP A 34 -5.10 4.84 -10.69
CA ASP A 34 -5.80 4.97 -11.97
C ASP A 34 -5.98 3.62 -12.67
N GLY A 35 -5.08 2.69 -12.45
CA GLY A 35 -5.19 1.33 -12.95
C GLY A 35 -4.57 0.32 -12.01
N VAL A 36 -5.23 -0.84 -11.86
CA VAL A 36 -4.73 -1.97 -11.07
C VAL A 36 -5.01 -3.25 -11.84
N THR A 37 -3.98 -4.07 -12.01
CA THR A 37 -4.10 -5.41 -12.57
C THR A 37 -3.38 -6.38 -11.64
N VAL A 38 -4.06 -7.46 -11.25
CA VAL A 38 -3.49 -8.49 -10.38
C VAL A 38 -3.49 -9.81 -11.14
N ASP A 39 -2.32 -10.46 -11.18
CA ASP A 39 -2.13 -11.76 -11.81
C ASP A 39 -1.22 -12.60 -10.91
N GLY A 40 -1.85 -13.47 -10.09
CA GLY A 40 -1.12 -14.24 -9.09
C GLY A 40 -0.43 -13.31 -8.09
N ASP A 41 0.88 -13.42 -7.97
CA ASP A 41 1.68 -12.57 -7.08
C ASP A 41 2.11 -11.26 -7.73
N ALA A 42 1.86 -11.09 -9.03
CA ALA A 42 2.21 -9.87 -9.76
C ALA A 42 1.08 -8.84 -9.68
N ILE A 43 1.45 -7.60 -9.36
CA ILE A 43 0.51 -6.48 -9.28
C ILE A 43 1.08 -5.36 -10.16
N HIS A 44 0.30 -4.89 -11.11
CA HIS A 44 0.67 -3.76 -11.97
C HIS A 44 -0.21 -2.56 -11.62
N LEU A 45 0.43 -1.43 -11.32
CA LEU A 45 -0.25 -0.19 -10.95
C LEU A 45 0.07 0.92 -11.93
N VAL A 46 -0.93 1.74 -12.23
CA VAL A 46 -0.77 3.00 -12.93
C VAL A 46 -1.32 4.09 -12.04
N ASN A 47 -0.55 5.16 -11.84
CA ASN A 47 -0.95 6.23 -10.94
C ASN A 47 -0.50 7.59 -11.49
N ARG A 48 -1.39 8.58 -11.41
CA ARG A 48 -1.06 9.96 -11.75
C ARG A 48 -0.76 10.73 -10.48
N VAL A 49 0.44 11.33 -10.43
CA VAL A 49 0.87 12.17 -9.31
C VAL A 49 1.29 13.51 -9.89
N GLY A 50 0.47 14.55 -9.69
CA GLY A 50 0.66 15.82 -10.36
C GLY A 50 0.52 15.66 -11.87
N ILE A 51 1.55 16.04 -12.63
CA ILE A 51 1.59 15.88 -14.10
C ILE A 51 2.30 14.60 -14.52
N ALA A 52 2.85 13.86 -13.57
CA ALA A 52 3.57 12.63 -13.85
C ALA A 52 2.65 11.42 -13.85
N THR A 53 2.93 10.46 -14.74
CA THR A 53 2.30 9.14 -14.71
C THR A 53 3.33 8.14 -14.22
N ILE A 54 2.99 7.41 -13.17
CA ILE A 54 3.86 6.41 -12.54
C ILE A 54 3.29 5.04 -12.85
N GLU A 55 4.12 4.14 -13.37
CA GLU A 55 3.77 2.74 -13.53
C GLU A 55 4.68 1.91 -12.62
N LEU A 56 4.10 1.00 -11.87
CA LEU A 56 4.83 0.11 -10.97
C LEU A 56 4.45 -1.34 -11.25
N GLY A 57 5.46 -2.18 -11.42
CA GLY A 57 5.30 -3.62 -11.35
C GLY A 57 5.74 -4.08 -9.97
N LEU A 58 4.81 -4.68 -9.23
CA LEU A 58 5.04 -5.18 -7.87
C LEU A 58 4.93 -6.69 -7.84
N GLU A 59 5.59 -7.30 -6.88
CA GLU A 59 5.48 -8.72 -6.61
C GLU A 59 5.21 -8.94 -5.13
N ARG A 60 4.21 -9.77 -4.83
CA ARG A 60 3.95 -10.19 -3.45
C ARG A 60 5.11 -11.03 -2.96
N VAL A 61 5.49 -10.82 -1.71
CA VAL A 61 6.54 -11.61 -1.05
C VAL A 61 5.96 -12.24 0.20
N ASP A 62 6.44 -13.43 0.53
CA ASP A 62 6.03 -14.13 1.75
C ASP A 62 6.81 -13.56 2.93
N ASP A 63 6.07 -13.12 3.94
CA ASP A 63 6.63 -12.67 5.20
C ASP A 63 5.74 -13.23 6.32
N PRO A 64 6.29 -14.07 7.23
CA PRO A 64 5.48 -14.71 8.27
C PRO A 64 4.89 -13.73 9.28
N THR A 65 5.41 -12.50 9.35
CA THR A 65 4.91 -11.48 10.29
C THR A 65 3.91 -10.52 9.68
N ALA A 66 3.81 -10.47 8.34
CA ALA A 66 2.93 -9.56 7.62
C ALA A 66 1.73 -10.32 7.03
N VAL A 67 0.55 -9.68 7.04
CA VAL A 67 -0.62 -10.24 6.36
C VAL A 67 -0.50 -10.11 4.85
N LEU A 68 0.16 -9.05 4.40
CA LEU A 68 0.45 -8.79 2.99
C LEU A 68 1.76 -8.01 2.92
N ALA A 69 2.62 -8.41 2.00
CA ALA A 69 3.86 -7.68 1.70
C ALA A 69 4.11 -7.73 0.20
N TYR A 70 4.61 -6.64 -0.36
CA TYR A 70 5.01 -6.59 -1.76
C TYR A 70 6.20 -5.67 -1.98
N GLU A 71 6.95 -5.95 -3.03
CA GLU A 71 8.12 -5.18 -3.43
C GLU A 71 8.02 -4.76 -4.88
N GLN A 72 8.62 -3.62 -5.22
CA GLN A 72 8.74 -3.21 -6.61
C GLN A 72 9.71 -4.12 -7.36
N ARG A 73 9.30 -4.55 -8.55
CA ARG A 73 10.17 -5.20 -9.54
C ARG A 73 10.56 -4.24 -10.66
N ASP A 74 9.59 -3.42 -11.11
CA ASP A 74 9.80 -2.42 -12.15
C ASP A 74 9.12 -1.12 -11.75
N GLY A 75 9.80 0.00 -11.91
CA GLY A 75 9.21 1.30 -11.62
C GLY A 75 10.24 2.38 -11.32
N ILE A 76 9.75 3.49 -10.78
CA ILE A 76 10.55 4.69 -10.58
C ILE A 76 11.45 4.66 -9.35
N PHE A 77 11.23 3.69 -8.46
CA PHE A 77 12.02 3.62 -7.23
C PHE A 77 13.32 2.87 -7.46
N GLU A 78 14.35 3.24 -6.73
CA GLU A 78 15.54 2.41 -6.57
C GLU A 78 15.17 1.14 -5.79
N SER A 79 14.37 1.32 -4.73
CA SER A 79 13.77 0.23 -3.98
C SER A 79 12.44 0.67 -3.39
N MET A 80 11.50 -0.26 -3.27
CA MET A 80 10.22 -0.01 -2.58
C MET A 80 9.68 -1.32 -2.03
N ARG A 81 9.25 -1.29 -0.78
CA ARG A 81 8.57 -2.39 -0.13
C ARG A 81 7.45 -1.87 0.75
N THR A 82 6.33 -2.57 0.77
CA THR A 82 5.20 -2.28 1.65
C THR A 82 4.83 -3.54 2.43
N ASP A 83 4.58 -3.38 3.72
CA ASP A 83 4.14 -4.43 4.62
C ASP A 83 2.88 -3.98 5.35
N TYR A 84 1.93 -4.91 5.52
CA TYR A 84 0.71 -4.70 6.30
C TYR A 84 0.70 -5.67 7.47
N TYR A 85 0.49 -5.13 8.68
CA TYR A 85 0.49 -5.91 9.92
C TYR A 85 -0.86 -5.79 10.63
N LEU A 86 -1.28 -6.86 11.27
CA LEU A 86 -2.49 -6.89 12.09
C LEU A 86 -2.12 -7.13 13.55
N GLU A 87 -2.80 -6.41 14.45
CA GLU A 87 -2.66 -6.58 15.89
C GLU A 87 -4.04 -6.56 16.53
N ASP A 88 -4.30 -7.48 17.43
CA ASP A 88 -5.57 -7.53 18.16
C ASP A 88 -5.70 -6.27 19.04
N ALA A 89 -6.80 -5.56 18.92
CA ALA A 89 -7.11 -4.36 19.71
C ALA A 89 -8.22 -4.63 20.75
N GLY A 90 -8.46 -5.89 21.06
CA GLY A 90 -9.47 -6.30 22.04
C GLY A 90 -10.87 -5.95 21.61
N VAL A 91 -11.64 -5.28 22.49
CA VAL A 91 -13.02 -4.90 22.22
C VAL A 91 -13.15 -3.86 21.11
N GLU A 92 -12.09 -3.13 20.79
CA GLU A 92 -12.08 -2.12 19.73
C GLU A 92 -11.96 -2.72 18.32
N GLY A 93 -11.51 -3.96 18.21
CA GLY A 93 -11.36 -4.66 16.95
C GLY A 93 -9.93 -5.05 16.62
N THR A 94 -9.44 -4.60 15.46
CA THR A 94 -8.11 -4.96 14.94
C THR A 94 -7.36 -3.70 14.53
N ARG A 95 -6.13 -3.55 15.02
CA ARG A 95 -5.24 -2.48 14.58
C ARG A 95 -4.50 -2.95 13.33
N VAL A 96 -4.63 -2.17 12.27
CA VAL A 96 -3.89 -2.40 11.01
C VAL A 96 -2.79 -1.35 10.91
N GLU A 97 -1.59 -1.79 10.58
CA GLU A 97 -0.46 -0.90 10.34
C GLU A 97 0.15 -1.21 8.98
N ALA A 98 0.30 -0.19 8.15
CA ALA A 98 0.97 -0.30 6.86
C ALA A 98 2.23 0.55 6.86
N THR A 99 3.33 -0.02 6.41
CA THR A 99 4.61 0.68 6.28
C THR A 99 5.14 0.52 4.87
N THR A 100 5.48 1.63 4.24
CA THR A 100 6.17 1.65 2.96
C THR A 100 7.56 2.24 3.17
N ASP A 101 8.58 1.49 2.78
CA ASP A 101 9.96 1.95 2.72
C ASP A 101 10.35 2.11 1.26
N PHE A 102 10.93 3.25 0.89
CA PHE A 102 11.34 3.47 -0.48
C PHE A 102 12.58 4.35 -0.59
N SER A 103 13.31 4.19 -1.69
CA SER A 103 14.39 5.06 -2.11
C SER A 103 14.11 5.51 -3.53
N LEU A 104 14.25 6.80 -3.81
CA LEU A 104 14.02 7.34 -5.13
C LEU A 104 15.27 7.20 -5.99
N ASP A 105 15.06 6.83 -7.26
CA ASP A 105 16.09 6.90 -8.28
C ASP A 105 15.98 8.28 -8.94
N VAL A 106 16.81 9.22 -8.50
CA VAL A 106 16.76 10.61 -8.99
C VAL A 106 17.00 10.74 -10.49
N ALA A 107 17.66 9.76 -11.10
CA ALA A 107 17.85 9.74 -12.55
C ALA A 107 16.54 9.46 -13.29
N LEU A 108 15.59 8.76 -12.64
CA LEU A 108 14.30 8.43 -13.23
C LEU A 108 13.20 9.44 -12.92
N VAL A 109 13.22 10.05 -11.74
CA VAL A 109 12.12 10.94 -11.30
C VAL A 109 12.36 12.42 -11.66
N GLY A 110 13.61 12.84 -11.76
CA GLY A 110 13.95 14.24 -12.05
C GLY A 110 13.46 15.21 -10.97
N ASP A 111 13.19 16.47 -11.38
CA ASP A 111 12.77 17.53 -10.47
C ASP A 111 11.26 17.58 -10.21
N LEU A 112 10.47 16.80 -10.93
CA LEU A 112 9.00 16.85 -10.85
C LEU A 112 8.44 16.09 -9.65
N LEU A 113 9.16 15.09 -9.16
CA LEU A 113 8.73 14.26 -8.04
C LEU A 113 9.85 14.20 -7.01
N ASP A 114 9.61 14.71 -5.82
CA ASP A 114 10.53 14.58 -4.70
C ASP A 114 9.97 13.65 -3.62
N ALA A 115 10.79 13.34 -2.62
CA ALA A 115 10.40 12.45 -1.54
C ALA A 115 9.18 12.94 -0.76
N THR A 116 9.01 14.25 -0.62
CA THR A 116 7.87 14.84 0.09
C THR A 116 6.57 14.58 -0.64
N ILE A 117 6.56 14.78 -1.96
CA ILE A 117 5.38 14.53 -2.81
C ILE A 117 5.00 13.04 -2.75
N ILE A 118 5.98 12.16 -2.92
CA ILE A 118 5.76 10.71 -2.90
C ILE A 118 5.25 10.26 -1.53
N ARG A 119 5.84 10.73 -0.43
CA ARG A 119 5.39 10.38 0.91
C ARG A 119 3.95 10.81 1.17
N ARG A 120 3.59 12.03 0.74
CA ARG A 120 2.22 12.54 0.88
C ARG A 120 1.23 11.71 0.08
N GLN A 121 1.59 11.38 -1.16
CA GLN A 121 0.76 10.54 -2.02
C GLN A 121 0.58 9.14 -1.41
N ARG A 122 1.66 8.53 -0.93
CA ARG A 122 1.59 7.20 -0.33
C ARG A 122 0.73 7.18 0.93
N ARG A 123 0.84 8.19 1.78
CA ARG A 123 -0.01 8.32 2.97
C ARG A 123 -1.48 8.38 2.58
N LYS A 124 -1.81 9.15 1.55
CA LYS A 124 -3.18 9.26 1.04
C LYS A 124 -3.70 7.92 0.55
N GLU A 125 -2.87 7.16 -0.16
CA GLU A 125 -3.23 5.83 -0.67
C GLU A 125 -3.51 4.85 0.47
N LEU A 126 -2.66 4.82 1.48
CA LEU A 126 -2.83 3.94 2.63
C LEU A 126 -4.06 4.32 3.46
N ASP A 127 -4.29 5.61 3.67
CA ASP A 127 -5.49 6.07 4.36
C ASP A 127 -6.76 5.66 3.60
N ALA A 128 -6.77 5.76 2.28
CA ALA A 128 -7.91 5.35 1.45
C ALA A 128 -8.17 3.85 1.55
N GLN A 129 -7.13 3.03 1.61
CA GLN A 129 -7.29 1.59 1.84
C GLN A 129 -7.93 1.31 3.20
N PHE A 130 -7.52 2.04 4.23
CA PHE A 130 -8.11 1.89 5.57
C PHE A 130 -9.54 2.40 5.64
N ASP A 131 -9.87 3.48 4.92
CA ASP A 131 -11.26 3.93 4.77
C ASP A 131 -12.12 2.84 4.14
N HIS A 132 -11.59 2.13 3.15
CA HIS A 132 -12.25 1.01 2.51
C HIS A 132 -12.53 -0.13 3.51
N LEU A 133 -11.56 -0.47 4.36
CA LEU A 133 -11.75 -1.49 5.39
C LEU A 133 -12.84 -1.08 6.37
N GLU A 134 -12.85 0.17 6.81
CA GLU A 134 -13.89 0.68 7.70
C GLU A 134 -15.28 0.64 7.06
N ALA A 135 -15.38 1.05 5.80
CA ALA A 135 -16.66 1.07 5.07
C ALA A 135 -17.19 -0.34 4.80
N THR A 136 -16.29 -1.30 4.61
CA THR A 136 -16.67 -2.69 4.28
C THR A 136 -16.97 -3.51 5.53
N LEU A 137 -16.24 -3.32 6.62
CA LEU A 137 -16.24 -4.18 7.80
C LEU A 137 -16.76 -3.50 9.06
N GLY A 138 -16.60 -2.21 9.16
CA GLY A 138 -17.05 -1.42 10.30
C GLY A 138 -18.45 -0.93 10.15
#